data_c35ad1fbe55f3ffb22b40f0a9d4173e6
#
_entry.id   c35ad1fbe55f3ffb22b40f0a9d4173e6
#
_cell.length_a   1.000
_cell.length_b   1.000
_cell.length_c   1.000
_cell.angle_alpha   90.00
_cell.angle_beta   90.00
_cell.angle_gamma   90.00
#
_symmetry.space_group_name_H-M   'P 1'
#
loop_
_entity.id
_entity.type
_entity.pdbx_description
1 polymer ?
#
loop_
_entity_poly.entity_id
_entity_poly.type
_entity_poly.pdbx_seq_one_letter_code
_entity_poly.pdbx_strand_id
1 'polypeptide(L)'
;MKLFLNNKVYSEFQFEKEAEFEREVVANSKLFFGAGSIYIDAKKKIETKSLGNSIPDGFLFDLTNKDNPEFYLVEAELVTHDFFRHIFPQVTKFFGFFKNAKSQADLVEKIFTIINNDSDLRREFKKHLGDKEIYKFIKDTIERSQNILLIIDGDKKELPEIIETYTDTWGKMVKHILIKKFINNNDTIFTMHPDFENIEFSDIENELLEANEEETPYTVEEHFEGVSETVKQIYSNITAQLLKANRNIIFNPQKYYISIRTERNVAFLKIRRKKIAIVVMHPEEETRKVITHNFVKTLAPSVQKFYNGKSCAIMVEGIDNLDEVVSLLKMLIAKS
;
A
#
# COMPACT_ATOMS: atom_id res chain seq x y z
N MET A 1 17.23 18.28 6.07
CA MET A 1 16.16 18.50 7.10
C MET A 1 16.75 18.27 8.51
N LYS A 2 16.13 18.79 9.59
CA LYS A 2 16.52 18.52 10.99
C LYS A 2 15.30 18.04 11.76
N LEU A 3 15.49 17.06 12.64
CA LEU A 3 14.47 16.60 13.58
C LEU A 3 14.89 17.00 15.00
N PHE A 4 13.93 17.41 15.82
CA PHE A 4 14.12 17.79 17.20
C PHE A 4 13.33 16.82 18.09
N LEU A 5 14.04 16.07 18.92
CA LEU A 5 13.45 15.07 19.83
C LEU A 5 14.19 15.07 21.16
N ASN A 6 13.47 15.19 22.28
CA ASN A 6 14.04 15.12 23.64
C ASN A 6 15.28 15.99 23.84
N ASN A 7 15.20 17.27 23.42
CA ASN A 7 16.30 18.25 23.46
C ASN A 7 17.55 17.87 22.64
N LYS A 8 17.44 16.89 21.73
CA LYS A 8 18.49 16.53 20.78
C LYS A 8 18.11 17.00 19.38
N VAL A 9 19.11 17.33 18.58
CA VAL A 9 18.96 17.71 17.17
C VAL A 9 19.56 16.60 16.32
N TYR A 10 18.74 16.00 15.49
CA TYR A 10 19.13 14.98 14.52
C TYR A 10 19.26 15.62 13.14
N SER A 11 20.38 15.42 12.47
CA SER A 11 20.63 15.89 11.12
C SER A 11 20.36 14.79 10.11
N GLU A 12 19.75 15.14 8.99
CA GLU A 12 19.51 14.21 7.89
C GLU A 12 20.84 13.65 7.37
N PHE A 13 20.92 12.33 7.30
CA PHE A 13 22.05 11.61 6.76
C PHE A 13 21.86 11.44 5.25
N GLN A 14 22.87 11.77 4.48
CA GLN A 14 22.87 11.59 3.03
C GLN A 14 23.70 10.34 2.70
N PHE A 15 23.09 9.37 2.03
CA PHE A 15 23.84 8.21 1.56
C PHE A 15 24.66 8.59 0.32
N GLU A 16 25.92 8.20 0.31
CA GLU A 16 26.80 8.42 -0.84
C GLU A 16 26.73 7.27 -1.86
N LYS A 17 26.37 6.07 -1.38
CA LYS A 17 26.32 4.86 -2.18
C LYS A 17 25.00 4.11 -1.95
N GLU A 18 24.40 3.65 -3.01
CA GLU A 18 23.21 2.80 -3.00
C GLU A 18 23.38 1.59 -2.07
N ALA A 19 24.54 0.90 -2.16
CA ALA A 19 24.84 -0.25 -1.31
C ALA A 19 24.88 0.07 0.21
N GLU A 20 25.02 1.32 0.62
CA GLU A 20 24.89 1.75 2.03
C GLU A 20 23.43 1.82 2.41
N PHE A 21 22.61 2.40 1.55
CA PHE A 21 21.17 2.49 1.77
C PHE A 21 20.51 1.10 1.77
N GLU A 22 20.85 0.24 0.81
CA GLU A 22 20.39 -1.15 0.77
C GLU A 22 20.69 -1.91 2.07
N ARG A 23 21.92 -1.75 2.62
CA ARG A 23 22.28 -2.37 3.91
C ARG A 23 21.43 -1.88 5.06
N GLU A 24 21.08 -0.60 5.09
CA GLU A 24 20.17 -0.05 6.11
C GLU A 24 18.77 -0.62 5.96
N VAL A 25 18.25 -0.75 4.73
CA VAL A 25 16.95 -1.35 4.46
C VAL A 25 16.92 -2.81 4.95
N VAL A 26 17.94 -3.60 4.62
CA VAL A 26 18.04 -5.00 5.05
C VAL A 26 18.13 -5.09 6.58
N ALA A 27 19.03 -4.32 7.20
CA ALA A 27 19.26 -4.36 8.64
C ALA A 27 18.06 -3.97 9.48
N ASN A 28 17.22 -3.05 8.95
CA ASN A 28 16.06 -2.52 9.64
C ASN A 28 14.72 -3.02 9.04
N SER A 29 14.74 -4.08 8.22
CA SER A 29 13.57 -4.55 7.49
C SER A 29 12.36 -4.86 8.39
N LYS A 30 12.58 -5.44 9.57
CA LYS A 30 11.51 -5.69 10.55
C LYS A 30 10.92 -4.42 11.14
N LEU A 31 11.75 -3.39 11.31
CA LEU A 31 11.30 -2.06 11.77
C LEU A 31 10.44 -1.39 10.70
N PHE A 32 10.87 -1.47 9.44
CA PHE A 32 10.19 -0.80 8.33
C PHE A 32 8.92 -1.52 7.88
N PHE A 33 8.97 -2.85 7.79
CA PHE A 33 7.89 -3.65 7.20
C PHE A 33 7.07 -4.45 8.22
N GLY A 34 7.38 -4.29 9.52
CA GLY A 34 6.66 -4.93 10.60
C GLY A 34 7.13 -6.36 10.91
N ALA A 35 6.79 -6.83 12.11
CA ALA A 35 7.19 -8.14 12.62
C ALA A 35 6.67 -9.32 11.79
N GLY A 36 5.53 -9.13 11.11
CA GLY A 36 4.92 -10.13 10.23
C GLY A 36 5.54 -10.22 8.84
N SER A 37 6.54 -9.40 8.51
CA SER A 37 7.22 -9.43 7.22
C SER A 37 8.45 -10.35 7.24
N ILE A 38 8.84 -10.88 6.07
CA ILE A 38 10.11 -11.59 5.86
C ILE A 38 10.81 -10.94 4.67
N TYR A 39 12.00 -10.36 4.93
CA TYR A 39 12.86 -9.77 3.89
C TYR A 39 14.01 -10.71 3.55
N ILE A 40 14.21 -10.97 2.27
CA ILE A 40 15.31 -11.79 1.73
C ILE A 40 16.19 -10.89 0.88
N ASP A 41 17.44 -10.68 1.31
CA ASP A 41 18.48 -9.99 0.53
C ASP A 41 18.81 -10.82 -0.72
N ALA A 42 18.30 -10.39 -1.87
CA ALA A 42 18.42 -11.16 -3.11
C ALA A 42 19.84 -11.06 -3.69
N LYS A 43 20.50 -9.91 -3.59
CA LYS A 43 21.88 -9.70 -4.09
C LYS A 43 22.90 -10.62 -3.40
N LYS A 44 22.72 -10.92 -2.12
CA LYS A 44 23.60 -11.85 -1.41
C LYS A 44 23.31 -13.32 -1.67
N LYS A 45 22.06 -13.66 -2.04
CA LYS A 45 21.61 -15.04 -2.11
C LYS A 45 21.45 -15.57 -3.54
N ILE A 46 21.51 -14.70 -4.55
CA ILE A 46 21.38 -15.06 -5.96
C ILE A 46 22.67 -14.72 -6.70
N GLU A 47 23.41 -15.75 -7.12
CA GLU A 47 24.69 -15.62 -7.81
C GLU A 47 24.58 -15.28 -9.30
N THR A 48 23.40 -15.39 -9.92
CA THR A 48 23.23 -15.25 -11.36
C THR A 48 22.20 -14.21 -11.74
N LYS A 49 22.45 -13.42 -12.78
CA LYS A 49 21.51 -12.49 -13.44
C LYS A 49 20.35 -13.25 -14.07
N SER A 50 19.41 -13.69 -13.30
CA SER A 50 18.43 -14.68 -13.69
C SER A 50 16.99 -14.20 -13.73
N LEU A 51 16.76 -12.92 -13.39
CA LEU A 51 15.45 -12.28 -13.46
C LEU A 51 15.46 -11.22 -14.57
N GLY A 52 15.39 -11.68 -15.84
CA GLY A 52 15.40 -10.76 -16.99
C GLY A 52 16.67 -9.90 -17.13
N ASN A 53 17.84 -10.43 -16.73
CA ASN A 53 19.13 -9.74 -16.63
C ASN A 53 19.19 -8.63 -15.53
N SER A 54 18.29 -8.64 -14.57
CA SER A 54 18.35 -7.79 -13.37
C SER A 54 18.16 -8.65 -12.13
N ILE A 55 18.85 -8.33 -11.04
CA ILE A 55 18.64 -8.94 -9.72
C ILE A 55 18.04 -7.83 -8.87
N PRO A 56 16.84 -8.02 -8.28
CA PRO A 56 16.29 -7.03 -7.34
C PRO A 56 17.17 -6.98 -6.08
N ASP A 57 17.08 -5.90 -5.32
CA ASP A 57 17.78 -5.77 -4.05
C ASP A 57 17.23 -6.76 -3.03
N GLY A 58 15.92 -7.00 -3.06
CA GLY A 58 15.29 -7.92 -2.14
C GLY A 58 13.98 -8.52 -2.61
N PHE A 59 13.58 -9.55 -1.83
CA PHE A 59 12.23 -10.11 -1.85
C PHE A 59 11.59 -9.87 -0.50
N LEU A 60 10.41 -9.28 -0.48
CA LEU A 60 9.67 -9.03 0.74
C LEU A 60 8.36 -9.82 0.71
N PHE A 61 8.13 -10.62 1.75
CA PHE A 61 6.85 -11.24 2.04
C PHE A 61 6.20 -10.51 3.21
N ASP A 62 5.06 -9.89 3.01
CA ASP A 62 4.21 -9.41 4.09
C ASP A 62 3.22 -10.50 4.48
N LEU A 63 3.45 -11.11 5.63
CA LEU A 63 2.65 -12.20 6.20
C LEU A 63 1.75 -11.72 7.34
N THR A 64 1.61 -10.42 7.52
CA THR A 64 0.80 -9.82 8.58
C THR A 64 -0.65 -10.27 8.48
N ASN A 65 -1.18 -10.37 7.27
CA ASN A 65 -2.46 -11.01 7.01
C ASN A 65 -2.24 -12.43 6.48
N LYS A 66 -2.56 -13.42 7.30
CA LYS A 66 -2.37 -14.84 6.97
C LYS A 66 -3.27 -15.35 5.84
N ASP A 67 -4.41 -14.69 5.64
CA ASP A 67 -5.39 -15.08 4.63
C ASP A 67 -5.06 -14.48 3.26
N ASN A 68 -4.36 -13.36 3.26
CA ASN A 68 -3.92 -12.70 2.04
C ASN A 68 -2.49 -12.16 2.17
N PRO A 69 -1.48 -13.05 2.15
CA PRO A 69 -0.07 -12.64 2.17
C PRO A 69 0.29 -11.92 0.87
N GLU A 70 1.21 -10.95 0.97
CA GLU A 70 1.69 -10.19 -0.18
C GLU A 70 3.16 -10.42 -0.44
N PHE A 71 3.54 -10.36 -1.72
CA PHE A 71 4.91 -10.49 -2.20
C PHE A 71 5.32 -9.23 -2.96
N TYR A 72 6.56 -8.79 -2.71
CA TYR A 72 7.16 -7.63 -3.35
C TYR A 72 8.55 -7.96 -3.88
N LEU A 73 8.83 -7.57 -5.13
CA LEU A 73 10.20 -7.31 -5.59
C LEU A 73 10.61 -5.93 -5.06
N VAL A 74 11.74 -5.84 -4.40
CA VAL A 74 12.21 -4.60 -3.76
C VAL A 74 13.40 -4.03 -4.49
N GLU A 75 13.36 -2.73 -4.76
CA GLU A 75 14.46 -1.90 -5.24
C GLU A 75 14.67 -0.73 -4.28
N ALA A 76 15.90 -0.53 -3.84
CA ALA A 76 16.31 0.54 -2.95
C ALA A 76 17.25 1.49 -3.68
N GLU A 77 16.79 2.71 -3.93
CA GLU A 77 17.43 3.66 -4.81
C GLU A 77 17.73 4.99 -4.13
N LEU A 78 18.80 5.65 -4.54
CA LEU A 78 19.10 6.98 -4.06
C LEU A 78 18.28 8.05 -4.81
N VAL A 79 17.84 9.06 -4.08
CA VAL A 79 17.13 10.23 -4.64
C VAL A 79 17.95 10.95 -5.72
N THR A 80 19.29 10.83 -5.65
CA THR A 80 20.22 11.43 -6.61
C THR A 80 20.27 10.70 -7.95
N HIS A 81 19.80 9.43 -8.03
CA HIS A 81 19.80 8.67 -9.27
C HIS A 81 18.77 9.23 -10.26
N ASP A 82 19.14 9.29 -11.53
CA ASP A 82 18.23 9.73 -12.59
C ASP A 82 17.11 8.69 -12.77
N PHE A 83 15.86 9.15 -12.65
CA PHE A 83 14.72 8.25 -12.72
C PHE A 83 14.65 7.49 -14.04
N PHE A 84 14.73 8.18 -15.17
CA PHE A 84 14.55 7.56 -16.48
C PHE A 84 15.73 6.69 -16.93
N ARG A 85 16.94 7.01 -16.48
CA ARG A 85 18.14 6.27 -16.86
C ARG A 85 18.42 5.08 -15.95
N HIS A 86 17.93 5.12 -14.71
CA HIS A 86 18.27 4.12 -13.69
C HIS A 86 17.04 3.39 -13.17
N ILE A 87 16.11 4.06 -12.50
CA ILE A 87 14.96 3.45 -11.82
C ILE A 87 13.94 2.89 -12.81
N PHE A 88 13.52 3.67 -13.78
CA PHE A 88 12.51 3.28 -14.76
C PHE A 88 12.83 2.00 -15.54
N PRO A 89 14.06 1.80 -16.06
CA PRO A 89 14.41 0.55 -16.76
C PRO A 89 14.34 -0.68 -15.86
N GLN A 90 14.67 -0.58 -14.57
CA GLN A 90 14.59 -1.70 -13.62
C GLN A 90 13.14 -2.07 -13.33
N VAL A 91 12.32 -1.10 -12.96
CA VAL A 91 10.88 -1.30 -12.73
C VAL A 91 10.20 -1.92 -13.96
N THR A 92 10.51 -1.41 -15.15
CA THR A 92 9.95 -1.95 -16.41
C THR A 92 10.38 -3.40 -16.67
N LYS A 93 11.62 -3.78 -16.36
CA LYS A 93 12.08 -5.16 -16.46
C LYS A 93 11.33 -6.09 -15.51
N PHE A 94 11.09 -5.65 -14.25
CA PHE A 94 10.33 -6.45 -13.28
C PHE A 94 8.87 -6.59 -13.68
N PHE A 95 8.28 -5.55 -14.22
CA PHE A 95 6.95 -5.64 -14.80
C PHE A 95 6.86 -6.68 -15.91
N GLY A 96 7.78 -6.62 -16.89
CA GLY A 96 7.88 -7.63 -17.96
C GLY A 96 8.12 -9.03 -17.42
N PHE A 97 8.89 -9.14 -16.34
CA PHE A 97 9.15 -10.40 -15.64
C PHE A 97 7.87 -11.00 -15.06
N PHE A 98 7.07 -10.24 -14.35
CA PHE A 98 5.80 -10.72 -13.79
C PHE A 98 4.74 -11.08 -14.83
N LYS A 99 4.82 -10.53 -16.05
CA LYS A 99 3.91 -10.91 -17.14
C LYS A 99 4.27 -12.26 -17.79
N ASN A 100 5.42 -12.86 -17.44
CA ASN A 100 5.90 -14.09 -18.03
C ASN A 100 5.79 -15.26 -17.03
N ALA A 101 4.89 -16.21 -17.31
CA ALA A 101 4.63 -17.36 -16.44
C ALA A 101 5.88 -18.24 -16.17
N LYS A 102 6.79 -18.39 -17.16
CA LYS A 102 8.04 -19.13 -16.97
C LYS A 102 8.96 -18.40 -16.00
N SER A 103 9.06 -17.08 -16.12
CA SER A 103 9.87 -16.27 -15.21
C SER A 103 9.35 -16.32 -13.77
N GLN A 104 8.03 -16.33 -13.60
CA GLN A 104 7.42 -16.51 -12.28
C GLN A 104 7.76 -17.88 -11.69
N ALA A 105 7.64 -18.96 -12.47
CA ALA A 105 7.99 -20.31 -12.01
C ALA A 105 9.48 -20.39 -11.60
N ASP A 106 10.38 -19.82 -12.40
CA ASP A 106 11.82 -19.76 -12.09
C ASP A 106 12.08 -18.95 -10.78
N LEU A 107 11.31 -17.89 -10.52
CA LEU A 107 11.40 -17.12 -9.27
C LEU A 107 10.96 -17.95 -8.05
N VAL A 108 9.85 -18.67 -8.17
CA VAL A 108 9.35 -19.56 -7.11
C VAL A 108 10.40 -20.58 -6.74
N GLU A 109 11.00 -21.27 -7.72
CA GLU A 109 12.05 -22.26 -7.51
C GLU A 109 13.28 -21.68 -6.80
N LYS A 110 13.69 -20.47 -7.20
CA LYS A 110 14.84 -19.81 -6.58
C LYS A 110 14.59 -19.43 -5.15
N ILE A 111 13.46 -18.77 -4.87
CA ILE A 111 13.10 -18.36 -3.51
C ILE A 111 12.96 -19.60 -2.63
N PHE A 112 12.34 -20.67 -3.13
CA PHE A 112 12.22 -21.93 -2.41
C PHE A 112 13.59 -22.54 -2.07
N THR A 113 14.52 -22.52 -3.04
CA THR A 113 15.89 -23.00 -2.84
C THR A 113 16.62 -22.18 -1.78
N ILE A 114 16.50 -20.85 -1.81
CA ILE A 114 17.08 -19.96 -0.81
C ILE A 114 16.55 -20.29 0.60
N ILE A 115 15.24 -20.46 0.73
CA ILE A 115 14.59 -20.76 2.01
C ILE A 115 15.01 -22.15 2.52
N ASN A 116 15.11 -23.14 1.65
CA ASN A 116 15.50 -24.50 2.06
C ASN A 116 16.97 -24.59 2.50
N ASN A 117 17.85 -23.78 1.91
CA ASN A 117 19.28 -23.75 2.23
C ASN A 117 19.60 -22.91 3.47
N ASP A 118 18.64 -22.14 3.99
CA ASP A 118 18.78 -21.30 5.18
C ASP A 118 17.84 -21.77 6.28
N SER A 119 18.40 -22.43 7.30
CA SER A 119 17.62 -23.01 8.39
C SER A 119 16.83 -21.99 9.22
N ASP A 120 17.37 -20.78 9.38
CA ASP A 120 16.74 -19.70 10.15
C ASP A 120 15.60 -19.09 9.38
N LEU A 121 15.80 -18.81 8.10
CA LEU A 121 14.78 -18.32 7.19
C LEU A 121 13.63 -19.36 7.05
N ARG A 122 13.98 -20.64 6.89
CA ARG A 122 13.00 -21.72 6.84
C ARG A 122 12.17 -21.82 8.11
N ARG A 123 12.79 -21.68 9.28
CA ARG A 123 12.10 -21.66 10.57
C ARG A 123 11.18 -20.45 10.70
N GLU A 124 11.61 -19.30 10.21
CA GLU A 124 10.80 -18.07 10.20
C GLU A 124 9.54 -18.25 9.34
N PHE A 125 9.68 -18.74 8.11
CA PHE A 125 8.54 -19.07 7.27
C PHE A 125 7.58 -20.05 7.96
N LYS A 126 8.11 -21.12 8.56
CA LYS A 126 7.29 -22.13 9.26
C LYS A 126 6.47 -21.56 10.42
N LYS A 127 6.97 -20.57 11.14
CA LYS A 127 6.21 -19.89 12.21
C LYS A 127 4.93 -19.22 11.68
N HIS A 128 4.95 -18.71 10.45
CA HIS A 128 3.81 -18.04 9.85
C HIS A 128 2.86 -18.99 9.10
N LEU A 129 3.40 -20.07 8.56
CA LEU A 129 2.66 -20.99 7.67
C LEU A 129 1.94 -22.11 8.40
N GLY A 130 2.37 -22.47 9.62
CA GLY A 130 1.89 -23.67 10.29
C GLY A 130 2.20 -24.93 9.45
N ASP A 131 1.16 -25.70 9.12
CA ASP A 131 1.28 -26.95 8.36
C ASP A 131 1.32 -26.80 6.85
N LYS A 132 1.18 -25.57 6.32
CA LYS A 132 1.25 -25.30 4.87
C LYS A 132 2.64 -25.61 4.32
N GLU A 133 2.70 -26.17 3.12
CA GLU A 133 3.94 -26.38 2.40
C GLU A 133 4.54 -25.06 1.90
N ILE A 134 5.83 -24.86 2.17
CA ILE A 134 6.52 -23.61 1.81
C ILE A 134 6.47 -23.36 0.29
N TYR A 135 6.73 -24.38 -0.53
CA TYR A 135 6.73 -24.25 -1.99
C TYR A 135 5.38 -23.76 -2.53
N LYS A 136 4.31 -24.44 -2.13
CA LYS A 136 2.95 -24.08 -2.55
C LYS A 136 2.58 -22.68 -2.07
N PHE A 137 2.96 -22.35 -0.83
CA PHE A 137 2.70 -21.02 -0.28
C PHE A 137 3.39 -19.92 -1.09
N ILE A 138 4.69 -20.06 -1.40
CA ILE A 138 5.45 -19.09 -2.20
C ILE A 138 4.79 -18.92 -3.57
N LYS A 139 4.48 -20.04 -4.24
CA LYS A 139 3.83 -20.03 -5.54
C LYS A 139 2.50 -19.29 -5.51
N ASP A 140 1.60 -19.67 -4.61
CA ASP A 140 0.27 -19.07 -4.49
C ASP A 140 0.35 -17.58 -4.14
N THR A 141 1.35 -17.16 -3.34
CA THR A 141 1.54 -15.76 -2.96
C THR A 141 2.07 -14.93 -4.13
N ILE A 142 3.07 -15.42 -4.87
CA ILE A 142 3.65 -14.71 -6.02
C ILE A 142 2.63 -14.61 -7.16
N GLU A 143 1.84 -15.67 -7.40
CA GLU A 143 0.82 -15.64 -8.45
C GLU A 143 -0.30 -14.61 -8.17
N ARG A 144 -0.66 -14.44 -6.89
CA ARG A 144 -1.75 -13.52 -6.47
C ARG A 144 -1.29 -12.10 -6.19
N SER A 145 -0.03 -11.92 -5.78
CA SER A 145 0.49 -10.64 -5.31
C SER A 145 1.80 -10.32 -6.01
N GLN A 146 1.71 -9.66 -7.15
CA GLN A 146 2.83 -9.27 -8.01
C GLN A 146 3.15 -7.80 -7.80
N ASN A 147 3.79 -7.44 -6.67
CA ASN A 147 4.09 -6.06 -6.35
C ASN A 147 5.58 -5.74 -6.54
N ILE A 148 5.86 -4.51 -6.92
CA ILE A 148 7.20 -3.91 -6.95
C ILE A 148 7.21 -2.81 -5.90
N LEU A 149 8.14 -2.88 -4.95
CA LEU A 149 8.33 -1.88 -3.91
C LEU A 149 9.59 -1.09 -4.21
N LEU A 150 9.43 0.18 -4.54
CA LEU A 150 10.51 1.13 -4.72
C LEU A 150 10.74 1.89 -3.43
N ILE A 151 11.95 1.79 -2.86
CA ILE A 151 12.35 2.47 -1.65
C ILE A 151 13.37 3.55 -2.02
N ILE A 152 13.13 4.81 -1.62
CA ILE A 152 14.00 5.93 -1.95
C ILE A 152 14.41 6.66 -0.67
N ASP A 153 15.67 7.09 -0.59
CA ASP A 153 16.25 7.75 0.58
C ASP A 153 15.85 9.22 0.74
N GLY A 154 15.04 9.76 -0.17
CA GLY A 154 14.63 11.16 -0.13
C GLY A 154 13.46 11.50 -1.04
N ASP A 155 12.97 12.75 -0.94
CA ASP A 155 11.86 13.24 -1.75
C ASP A 155 12.31 13.47 -3.20
N LYS A 156 11.78 12.73 -4.13
CA LYS A 156 11.96 12.92 -5.57
C LYS A 156 10.66 13.51 -6.14
N LYS A 157 10.69 14.79 -6.45
CA LYS A 157 9.49 15.56 -6.85
C LYS A 157 8.80 14.99 -8.10
N GLU A 158 9.59 14.44 -9.01
CA GLU A 158 9.09 13.87 -10.27
C GLU A 158 8.43 12.51 -10.07
N LEU A 159 8.75 11.79 -8.99
CA LEU A 159 8.35 10.40 -8.83
C LEU A 159 6.83 10.19 -8.76
N PRO A 160 6.06 10.96 -7.97
CA PRO A 160 4.61 10.82 -7.94
C PRO A 160 3.97 11.03 -9.32
N GLU A 161 4.38 12.09 -10.02
CA GLU A 161 3.87 12.42 -11.36
C GLU A 161 4.24 11.37 -12.40
N ILE A 162 5.46 10.80 -12.30
CA ILE A 162 5.93 9.77 -13.21
C ILE A 162 5.21 8.45 -12.94
N ILE A 163 5.07 8.04 -11.68
CA ILE A 163 4.32 6.82 -11.32
C ILE A 163 2.89 6.98 -11.83
N GLU A 164 2.24 8.11 -11.61
CA GLU A 164 0.91 8.42 -12.13
C GLU A 164 0.84 8.30 -13.66
N THR A 165 1.79 8.91 -14.37
CA THR A 165 1.85 8.88 -15.84
C THR A 165 2.00 7.45 -16.40
N TYR A 166 2.73 6.58 -15.70
CA TYR A 166 3.01 5.20 -16.14
C TYR A 166 2.15 4.15 -15.45
N THR A 167 1.16 4.53 -14.66
CA THR A 167 0.25 3.59 -14.00
C THR A 167 -0.45 2.68 -15.00
N ASP A 168 -0.84 3.19 -16.16
CA ASP A 168 -1.43 2.38 -17.25
C ASP A 168 -0.47 1.29 -17.75
N THR A 169 0.85 1.55 -17.73
CA THR A 169 1.88 0.60 -18.20
C THR A 169 2.26 -0.38 -17.08
N TRP A 170 2.44 0.12 -15.86
CA TRP A 170 2.89 -0.67 -14.71
C TRP A 170 1.72 -1.26 -13.91
N GLY A 171 0.51 -0.78 -14.14
CA GLY A 171 -0.67 -1.15 -13.40
C GLY A 171 -0.53 -0.83 -11.92
N LYS A 172 -1.28 -1.55 -11.11
CA LYS A 172 -1.28 -1.42 -9.64
C LYS A 172 -0.06 -2.08 -8.97
N MET A 173 0.97 -2.45 -9.74
CA MET A 173 2.07 -3.28 -9.23
C MET A 173 3.16 -2.47 -8.53
N VAL A 174 3.35 -1.19 -8.89
CA VAL A 174 4.42 -0.37 -8.32
C VAL A 174 3.94 0.42 -7.12
N LYS A 175 4.59 0.18 -5.99
CA LYS A 175 4.42 0.97 -4.75
C LYS A 175 5.72 1.67 -4.44
N HIS A 176 5.67 2.84 -3.81
CA HIS A 176 6.89 3.53 -3.39
C HIS A 176 6.79 3.99 -1.94
N ILE A 177 7.94 3.98 -1.27
CA ILE A 177 8.12 4.54 0.07
C ILE A 177 9.40 5.37 0.12
N LEU A 178 9.36 6.43 0.91
CA LEU A 178 10.51 7.26 1.21
C LEU A 178 11.01 6.91 2.61
N ILE A 179 12.28 6.57 2.74
CA ILE A 179 12.92 6.30 4.03
C ILE A 179 14.10 7.24 4.20
N LYS A 180 14.02 8.15 5.18
CA LYS A 180 15.13 9.08 5.51
C LYS A 180 15.76 8.69 6.83
N LYS A 181 17.08 8.72 6.89
CA LYS A 181 17.88 8.49 8.08
C LYS A 181 18.30 9.82 8.68
N PHE A 182 18.18 9.95 10.00
CA PHE A 182 18.64 11.10 10.76
C PHE A 182 19.55 10.62 11.88
N ILE A 183 20.65 11.33 12.10
CA ILE A 183 21.66 10.95 13.10
C ILE A 183 21.93 12.09 14.08
N ASN A 184 22.19 11.69 15.33
CA ASN A 184 22.79 12.50 16.37
C ASN A 184 23.81 11.65 17.11
N ASN A 185 25.11 11.84 16.83
CA ASN A 185 26.18 10.96 17.31
C ASN A 185 25.87 9.48 17.01
N ASN A 186 25.63 8.67 18.05
CA ASN A 186 25.32 7.23 17.92
C ASN A 186 23.81 6.92 17.85
N ASP A 187 22.95 7.95 18.00
CA ASP A 187 21.49 7.77 17.92
C ASP A 187 21.04 7.93 16.47
N THR A 188 20.14 7.06 16.06
CA THR A 188 19.55 7.06 14.72
C THR A 188 18.04 7.10 14.79
N ILE A 189 17.42 7.93 13.95
CA ILE A 189 15.97 7.99 13.72
C ILE A 189 15.74 7.79 12.24
N PHE A 190 14.70 7.01 11.91
CA PHE A 190 14.21 6.89 10.55
C PHE A 190 12.83 7.52 10.44
N THR A 191 12.56 8.17 9.31
CA THR A 191 11.21 8.55 8.91
C THR A 191 10.82 7.77 7.69
N MET A 192 9.56 7.35 7.63
CA MET A 192 8.99 6.63 6.51
C MET A 192 7.73 7.35 6.03
N HIS A 193 7.54 7.46 4.71
CA HIS A 193 6.35 8.05 4.12
C HIS A 193 6.08 7.46 2.73
N PRO A 194 4.85 6.98 2.47
CA PRO A 194 3.86 6.60 3.48
C PRO A 194 4.35 5.45 4.35
N ASP A 195 3.69 5.19 5.46
CA ASP A 195 3.95 3.98 6.25
C ASP A 195 3.71 2.73 5.41
N PHE A 196 4.53 1.71 5.57
CA PHE A 196 4.40 0.47 4.78
C PHE A 196 3.00 -0.15 4.87
N GLU A 197 2.37 -0.10 6.03
CA GLU A 197 0.98 -0.56 6.22
C GLU A 197 -0.06 0.32 5.51
N ASN A 198 0.31 1.54 5.16
CA ASN A 198 -0.53 2.54 4.52
C ASN A 198 -0.07 2.85 3.09
N ILE A 199 0.78 2.01 2.50
CA ILE A 199 1.12 2.13 1.08
C ILE A 199 -0.17 1.96 0.28
N GLU A 200 -0.69 3.07 -0.19
CA GLU A 200 -1.75 3.08 -1.19
C GLU A 200 -1.09 2.95 -2.56
N PHE A 201 -1.68 2.13 -3.41
CA PHE A 201 -1.41 2.25 -4.81
C PHE A 201 -1.75 3.69 -5.22
N SER A 202 -0.99 4.30 -6.10
CA SER A 202 -1.26 5.64 -6.67
C SER A 202 -2.55 5.71 -7.51
N ASP A 203 -3.46 4.78 -7.31
CA ASP A 203 -4.57 4.40 -8.16
C ASP A 203 -5.85 5.20 -8.01
N ILE A 204 -5.87 6.25 -7.18
CA ILE A 204 -7.12 6.99 -6.98
C ILE A 204 -7.60 7.63 -8.28
N GLU A 205 -6.71 7.99 -9.19
CA GLU A 205 -7.09 8.71 -10.43
C GLU A 205 -7.43 7.76 -11.59
N ASN A 206 -6.75 6.62 -11.74
CA ASN A 206 -7.03 5.69 -12.84
C ASN A 206 -8.23 4.77 -12.59
N GLU A 207 -8.50 4.40 -11.33
CA GLU A 207 -9.75 3.68 -10.96
C GLU A 207 -11.01 4.43 -11.42
N LEU A 208 -10.87 5.73 -11.68
CA LEU A 208 -11.99 6.60 -12.00
C LEU A 208 -12.26 6.72 -13.50
N LEU A 209 -11.25 6.48 -14.35
CA LEU A 209 -11.37 6.56 -15.81
C LEU A 209 -11.94 5.25 -16.41
N GLU A 210 -11.64 4.11 -15.79
CA GLU A 210 -12.13 2.78 -16.23
C GLU A 210 -13.58 2.47 -15.76
N ALA A 211 -14.17 3.27 -14.88
CA ALA A 211 -15.51 3.03 -14.35
C ALA A 211 -16.65 3.18 -15.42
N ASN A 212 -16.31 3.46 -16.67
CA ASN A 212 -17.28 3.65 -17.74
C ASN A 212 -17.42 2.47 -18.71
N GLU A 213 -16.71 1.35 -18.52
CA GLU A 213 -16.83 0.20 -19.41
C GLU A 213 -17.12 -1.11 -18.65
N GLU A 214 -18.31 -1.67 -18.96
CA GLU A 214 -18.87 -3.00 -18.74
C GLU A 214 -19.61 -3.31 -17.43
N GLU A 215 -20.91 -3.57 -17.63
CA GLU A 215 -21.90 -3.99 -16.65
C GLU A 215 -21.72 -5.45 -16.22
N THR A 216 -20.85 -5.71 -15.25
CA THR A 216 -21.02 -6.87 -14.37
C THR A 216 -21.42 -6.35 -12.99
N PRO A 217 -22.49 -6.86 -12.37
CA PRO A 217 -22.90 -6.41 -11.05
C PRO A 217 -21.85 -6.87 -10.02
N TYR A 218 -21.08 -5.91 -9.49
CA TYR A 218 -20.15 -6.15 -8.38
C TYR A 218 -20.92 -6.42 -7.09
N THR A 219 -20.42 -7.32 -6.26
CA THR A 219 -21.02 -7.64 -4.98
C THR A 219 -20.26 -7.01 -3.82
N VAL A 220 -20.94 -6.83 -2.69
CA VAL A 220 -20.30 -6.34 -1.47
C VAL A 220 -19.22 -7.34 -1.01
N GLU A 221 -19.47 -8.64 -1.18
CA GLU A 221 -18.59 -9.74 -0.78
C GLU A 221 -17.23 -9.68 -1.46
N GLU A 222 -17.19 -9.32 -2.75
CA GLU A 222 -15.94 -9.18 -3.52
C GLU A 222 -15.04 -8.09 -2.94
N HIS A 223 -15.60 -7.01 -2.38
CA HIS A 223 -14.83 -5.98 -1.70
C HIS A 223 -14.18 -6.46 -0.39
N PHE A 224 -14.67 -7.56 0.19
CA PHE A 224 -14.21 -8.08 1.48
C PHE A 224 -13.30 -9.30 1.36
N GLU A 225 -12.89 -9.68 0.16
CA GLU A 225 -11.86 -10.71 -0.01
C GLU A 225 -10.52 -10.26 0.56
N GLY A 226 -9.96 -11.05 1.48
CA GLY A 226 -8.67 -10.77 2.12
C GLY A 226 -8.64 -9.55 3.06
N VAL A 227 -9.78 -9.02 3.46
CA VAL A 227 -9.93 -7.86 4.36
C VAL A 227 -9.95 -8.31 5.82
N SER A 228 -9.34 -7.52 6.71
CA SER A 228 -9.30 -7.83 8.16
C SER A 228 -10.70 -7.84 8.78
N GLU A 229 -10.88 -8.61 9.85
CA GLU A 229 -12.14 -8.67 10.57
C GLU A 229 -12.55 -7.31 11.15
N THR A 230 -11.58 -6.50 11.58
CA THR A 230 -11.83 -5.12 12.04
C THR A 230 -12.49 -4.27 10.96
N VAL A 231 -12.02 -4.37 9.70
CA VAL A 231 -12.61 -3.61 8.59
C VAL A 231 -14.02 -4.08 8.28
N LYS A 232 -14.31 -5.37 8.36
CA LYS A 232 -15.68 -5.90 8.24
C LYS A 232 -16.59 -5.35 9.33
N GLN A 233 -16.08 -5.27 10.58
CA GLN A 233 -16.80 -4.67 11.69
C GLN A 233 -17.06 -3.18 11.48
N ILE A 234 -16.08 -2.40 10.99
CA ILE A 234 -16.25 -0.99 10.66
C ILE A 234 -17.39 -0.83 9.64
N TYR A 235 -17.34 -1.58 8.54
CA TYR A 235 -18.38 -1.53 7.50
C TYR A 235 -19.74 -1.88 8.04
N SER A 236 -19.85 -3.00 8.78
CA SER A 236 -21.12 -3.44 9.38
C SER A 236 -21.70 -2.41 10.36
N ASN A 237 -20.86 -1.77 11.14
CA ASN A 237 -21.30 -0.70 12.05
C ASN A 237 -21.81 0.53 11.30
N ILE A 238 -21.06 0.99 10.29
CA ILE A 238 -21.48 2.15 9.46
C ILE A 238 -22.82 1.85 8.80
N THR A 239 -22.93 0.70 8.10
CA THR A 239 -24.15 0.34 7.37
C THR A 239 -25.36 0.20 8.30
N ALA A 240 -25.20 -0.51 9.43
CA ALA A 240 -26.29 -0.68 10.40
C ALA A 240 -26.78 0.66 10.97
N GLN A 241 -25.85 1.56 11.35
CA GLN A 241 -26.21 2.85 11.93
C GLN A 241 -26.85 3.81 10.89
N LEU A 242 -26.41 3.76 9.64
CA LEU A 242 -26.97 4.57 8.57
C LEU A 242 -28.36 4.07 8.17
N LEU A 243 -28.54 2.75 7.97
CA LEU A 243 -29.85 2.15 7.65
C LEU A 243 -30.88 2.32 8.76
N LYS A 244 -30.43 2.33 10.03
CA LYS A 244 -31.30 2.65 11.16
C LYS A 244 -31.81 4.10 11.11
N ALA A 245 -30.98 5.03 10.61
CA ALA A 245 -31.35 6.44 10.48
C ALA A 245 -32.21 6.72 9.24
N ASN A 246 -31.92 6.08 8.12
CA ASN A 246 -32.68 6.23 6.88
C ASN A 246 -32.64 4.91 6.07
N ARG A 247 -33.78 4.25 5.95
CA ARG A 247 -33.93 2.97 5.22
C ARG A 247 -33.80 3.08 3.70
N ASN A 248 -33.87 4.29 3.16
CA ASN A 248 -33.79 4.53 1.70
C ASN A 248 -32.34 4.67 1.23
N ILE A 249 -31.37 4.50 2.10
CA ILE A 249 -29.95 4.52 1.74
C ILE A 249 -29.63 3.25 0.93
N ILE A 250 -28.98 3.45 -0.20
CA ILE A 250 -28.49 2.39 -1.06
C ILE A 250 -26.97 2.33 -0.94
N PHE A 251 -26.46 1.16 -0.63
CA PHE A 251 -25.04 0.82 -0.74
C PHE A 251 -24.84 0.12 -2.07
N ASN A 252 -24.26 0.83 -3.04
CA ASN A 252 -24.12 0.33 -4.41
C ASN A 252 -22.66 -0.04 -4.69
N PRO A 253 -22.32 -1.35 -4.68
CA PRO A 253 -20.97 -1.80 -4.99
C PRO A 253 -20.62 -1.53 -6.45
N GLN A 254 -19.42 -1.03 -6.68
CA GLN A 254 -18.80 -0.79 -7.96
C GLN A 254 -17.44 -1.48 -7.95
N LYS A 255 -16.75 -1.61 -9.07
CA LYS A 255 -15.44 -2.28 -9.18
C LYS A 255 -14.46 -1.90 -8.05
N TYR A 256 -14.42 -0.62 -7.64
CA TYR A 256 -13.37 -0.09 -6.75
C TYR A 256 -13.88 0.50 -5.43
N TYR A 257 -15.17 0.66 -5.29
CA TYR A 257 -15.79 1.27 -4.11
C TYR A 257 -17.24 0.84 -3.93
N ILE A 258 -17.76 1.06 -2.74
CA ILE A 258 -19.20 0.96 -2.46
C ILE A 258 -19.71 2.39 -2.27
N SER A 259 -20.56 2.88 -3.16
CA SER A 259 -21.14 4.21 -2.99
C SER A 259 -22.28 4.18 -1.99
N ILE A 260 -22.35 5.23 -1.15
CA ILE A 260 -23.50 5.52 -0.28
C ILE A 260 -24.34 6.59 -0.97
N ARG A 261 -25.56 6.24 -1.31
CA ARG A 261 -26.45 7.14 -2.04
C ARG A 261 -27.88 7.14 -1.51
N THR A 262 -28.54 8.26 -1.72
CA THR A 262 -29.99 8.43 -1.66
C THR A 262 -30.46 8.82 -3.07
N GLU A 263 -30.81 10.07 -3.31
CA GLU A 263 -31.07 10.59 -4.67
C GLU A 263 -29.75 10.81 -5.43
N ARG A 264 -28.67 11.14 -4.72
CA ARG A 264 -27.31 11.33 -5.25
C ARG A 264 -26.28 10.62 -4.40
N ASN A 265 -25.07 10.46 -4.93
CA ASN A 265 -23.96 9.92 -4.16
C ASN A 265 -23.51 10.90 -3.06
N VAL A 266 -23.43 10.43 -1.83
CA VAL A 266 -23.04 11.21 -0.64
C VAL A 266 -21.61 10.92 -0.24
N ALA A 267 -21.22 9.65 -0.33
CA ALA A 267 -19.88 9.19 -0.02
C ALA A 267 -19.53 7.92 -0.79
N PHE A 268 -18.24 7.58 -0.79
CA PHE A 268 -17.70 6.39 -1.44
C PHE A 268 -16.80 5.65 -0.45
N LEU A 269 -17.11 4.39 -0.16
CA LEU A 269 -16.34 3.53 0.72
C LEU A 269 -15.33 2.75 -0.12
N LYS A 270 -14.06 3.06 0.00
CA LYS A 270 -12.97 2.29 -0.57
C LYS A 270 -12.47 1.32 0.48
N ILE A 271 -12.85 0.06 0.33
CA ILE A 271 -12.47 -1.00 1.25
C ILE A 271 -11.00 -1.34 1.00
N ARG A 272 -10.19 -1.25 2.05
CA ARG A 272 -8.79 -1.63 2.04
C ARG A 272 -8.56 -2.72 3.07
N ARG A 273 -7.45 -3.40 2.97
CA ARG A 273 -7.14 -4.58 3.78
C ARG A 273 -7.23 -4.36 5.29
N LYS A 274 -6.77 -3.20 5.79
CA LYS A 274 -6.73 -2.85 7.22
C LYS A 274 -7.55 -1.60 7.58
N LYS A 275 -8.14 -0.93 6.59
CA LYS A 275 -8.89 0.33 6.79
C LYS A 275 -9.97 0.53 5.74
N ILE A 276 -10.88 1.44 6.00
CA ILE A 276 -11.80 1.98 5.00
C ILE A 276 -11.43 3.44 4.73
N ALA A 277 -11.16 3.78 3.47
CA ALA A 277 -11.05 5.17 3.05
C ALA A 277 -12.44 5.65 2.60
N ILE A 278 -13.01 6.61 3.31
CA ILE A 278 -14.34 7.14 3.06
C ILE A 278 -14.19 8.50 2.38
N VAL A 279 -14.41 8.53 1.07
CA VAL A 279 -14.45 9.80 0.34
C VAL A 279 -15.81 10.45 0.55
N VAL A 280 -15.83 11.64 1.14
CA VAL A 280 -17.05 12.41 1.40
C VAL A 280 -17.13 13.61 0.47
N MET A 281 -18.35 13.87 -0.04
CA MET A 281 -18.66 15.04 -0.88
C MET A 281 -18.85 16.27 0.01
N HIS A 282 -17.76 16.66 0.71
CA HIS A 282 -17.79 17.73 1.70
C HIS A 282 -16.44 18.45 1.75
N PRO A 283 -16.41 19.79 1.94
CA PRO A 283 -15.17 20.54 2.04
C PRO A 283 -14.28 20.03 3.17
N GLU A 284 -12.98 19.88 2.89
CA GLU A 284 -12.01 19.37 3.86
C GLU A 284 -11.98 20.19 5.17
N GLU A 285 -11.97 21.53 5.07
CA GLU A 285 -11.96 22.42 6.24
C GLU A 285 -13.17 22.17 7.16
N GLU A 286 -14.34 21.93 6.59
CA GLU A 286 -15.56 21.64 7.34
C GLU A 286 -15.51 20.21 7.92
N THR A 287 -14.99 19.26 7.16
CA THR A 287 -14.81 17.88 7.61
C THR A 287 -13.87 17.81 8.80
N ARG A 288 -12.74 18.53 8.78
CA ARG A 288 -11.78 18.57 9.90
C ARG A 288 -12.33 19.20 11.18
N LYS A 289 -13.41 19.99 11.11
CA LYS A 289 -14.08 20.52 12.32
C LYS A 289 -14.89 19.44 13.03
N VAL A 290 -15.34 18.42 12.30
CA VAL A 290 -16.21 17.34 12.82
C VAL A 290 -15.41 16.08 13.10
N ILE A 291 -14.48 15.75 12.21
CA ILE A 291 -13.61 14.57 12.34
C ILE A 291 -12.33 14.99 13.06
N THR A 292 -12.20 14.58 14.32
CA THR A 292 -11.10 15.01 15.18
C THR A 292 -10.12 13.89 15.55
N HIS A 293 -10.55 12.64 15.45
CA HIS A 293 -9.75 11.46 15.82
C HIS A 293 -9.32 10.65 14.61
N ASN A 294 -10.17 10.60 13.57
CA ASN A 294 -9.79 9.91 12.34
C ASN A 294 -8.99 10.84 11.42
N PHE A 295 -8.02 10.27 10.69
CA PHE A 295 -7.19 11.05 9.78
C PHE A 295 -7.99 11.50 8.55
N VAL A 296 -7.99 12.80 8.27
CA VAL A 296 -8.59 13.39 7.07
C VAL A 296 -7.51 13.71 6.06
N LYS A 297 -7.57 13.04 4.91
CA LYS A 297 -6.63 13.19 3.78
C LYS A 297 -7.16 14.18 2.77
N THR A 298 -6.30 15.12 2.36
CA THR A 298 -6.56 16.01 1.23
C THR A 298 -6.56 15.22 -0.07
N LEU A 299 -7.53 15.47 -0.94
CA LEU A 299 -7.57 14.88 -2.28
C LEU A 299 -6.98 15.86 -3.30
N ALA A 300 -6.27 15.35 -4.30
CA ALA A 300 -5.75 16.15 -5.40
C ALA A 300 -6.89 16.87 -6.15
N PRO A 301 -6.64 18.02 -6.77
CA PRO A 301 -7.65 18.78 -7.52
C PRO A 301 -8.33 17.97 -8.64
N SER A 302 -7.59 17.11 -9.33
CA SER A 302 -8.09 16.18 -10.34
C SER A 302 -9.13 15.22 -9.77
N VAL A 303 -8.83 14.62 -8.61
CA VAL A 303 -9.73 13.70 -7.88
C VAL A 303 -10.97 14.43 -7.39
N GLN A 304 -10.84 15.66 -6.87
CA GLN A 304 -11.99 16.47 -6.48
C GLN A 304 -12.88 16.82 -7.69
N LYS A 305 -12.25 17.10 -8.85
CA LYS A 305 -12.99 17.34 -10.11
C LYS A 305 -13.78 16.12 -10.55
N PHE A 306 -13.22 14.92 -10.41
CA PHE A 306 -13.93 13.67 -10.70
C PHE A 306 -15.18 13.51 -9.83
N TYR A 307 -15.09 13.79 -8.54
CA TYR A 307 -16.24 13.76 -7.64
C TYR A 307 -17.20 14.97 -7.83
N ASN A 308 -16.99 15.81 -8.85
CA ASN A 308 -17.79 16.99 -9.16
C ASN A 308 -17.93 18.00 -8.03
N GLY A 309 -16.88 18.13 -7.19
CA GLY A 309 -16.90 19.12 -6.11
C GLY A 309 -15.84 18.95 -5.05
N LYS A 310 -15.88 19.85 -4.06
CA LYS A 310 -15.00 19.78 -2.92
C LYS A 310 -15.24 18.48 -2.15
N SER A 311 -14.18 17.69 -2.03
CA SER A 311 -14.21 16.39 -1.38
C SER A 311 -12.89 16.12 -0.65
N CYS A 312 -12.94 15.25 0.35
CA CYS A 312 -11.78 14.76 1.08
C CYS A 312 -12.00 13.30 1.47
N ALA A 313 -10.97 12.61 1.92
CA ALA A 313 -11.06 11.23 2.37
C ALA A 313 -10.82 11.12 3.88
N ILE A 314 -11.62 10.31 4.56
CA ILE A 314 -11.49 9.99 5.98
C ILE A 314 -10.95 8.57 6.07
N MET A 315 -9.82 8.37 6.75
CA MET A 315 -9.19 7.07 6.95
C MET A 315 -9.66 6.46 8.26
N VAL A 316 -10.37 5.34 8.20
CA VAL A 316 -10.94 4.64 9.35
C VAL A 316 -10.25 3.30 9.50
N GLU A 317 -9.45 3.13 10.56
CA GLU A 317 -8.61 1.95 10.82
C GLU A 317 -9.13 1.08 11.96
N GLY A 318 -10.04 1.60 12.78
CA GLY A 318 -10.62 0.92 13.94
C GLY A 318 -12.06 1.30 14.17
N ILE A 319 -12.67 0.62 15.14
CA ILE A 319 -14.06 0.92 15.57
C ILE A 319 -14.12 2.08 16.55
N ASP A 320 -12.99 2.47 17.15
CA ASP A 320 -12.91 3.59 18.05
C ASP A 320 -13.17 4.90 17.29
N ASN A 321 -13.92 5.81 17.90
CA ASN A 321 -14.29 7.10 17.31
C ASN A 321 -15.07 7.01 15.97
N LEU A 322 -15.71 5.87 15.68
CA LEU A 322 -16.53 5.69 14.48
C LEU A 322 -17.77 6.60 14.49
N ASP A 323 -18.23 7.01 15.66
CA ASP A 323 -19.40 7.86 15.84
C ASP A 323 -19.26 9.24 15.17
N GLU A 324 -18.06 9.82 15.13
CA GLU A 324 -17.84 11.09 14.42
C GLU A 324 -18.06 10.93 12.92
N VAL A 325 -17.60 9.80 12.34
CA VAL A 325 -17.75 9.48 10.92
C VAL A 325 -19.21 9.22 10.57
N VAL A 326 -19.88 8.41 11.37
CA VAL A 326 -21.32 8.10 11.18
C VAL A 326 -22.17 9.36 11.33
N SER A 327 -21.85 10.25 12.27
CA SER A 327 -22.54 11.52 12.46
C SER A 327 -22.40 12.44 11.26
N LEU A 328 -21.18 12.55 10.71
CA LEU A 328 -20.93 13.29 9.49
C LEU A 328 -21.72 12.70 8.30
N LEU A 329 -21.68 11.39 8.10
CA LEU A 329 -22.41 10.73 7.02
C LEU A 329 -23.94 10.94 7.14
N LYS A 330 -24.50 10.84 8.36
CA LYS A 330 -25.91 11.14 8.61
C LYS A 330 -26.26 12.58 8.26
N MET A 331 -25.40 13.53 8.62
CA MET A 331 -25.59 14.95 8.30
C MET A 331 -25.58 15.16 6.77
N LEU A 332 -24.66 14.52 6.04
CA LEU A 332 -24.57 14.62 4.58
C LEU A 332 -25.77 14.00 3.89
N ILE A 333 -26.23 12.85 4.38
CA ILE A 333 -27.44 12.16 3.88
C ILE A 333 -28.70 13.02 4.08
N ALA A 334 -28.81 13.70 5.22
CA ALA A 334 -29.94 14.59 5.49
C ALA A 334 -29.99 15.84 4.61
N LYS A 335 -28.85 16.20 3.98
CA LYS A 335 -28.73 17.33 3.05
C LYS A 335 -28.83 16.92 1.57
N SER A 336 -28.84 15.63 1.27
CA SER A 336 -28.91 15.09 -0.08
C SER A 336 -30.33 14.82 -0.53
#